data_5e02729e9ff27906febf90581a565b99
#
_entry.id   5e02729e9ff27906febf90581a565b99
#
_cell.length_a   1.000
_cell.length_b   1.000
_cell.length_c   1.000
_cell.angle_alpha   90.00
_cell.angle_beta   90.00
_cell.angle_gamma   90.00
#
_symmetry.space_group_name_H-M   'P 1'
#
loop_
_entity.id
_entity.type
_entity.pdbx_description
1 polymer ?
#
loop_
_entity_poly.entity_id
_entity_poly.type
_entity_poly.pdbx_seq_one_letter_code
_entity_poly.pdbx_strand_id
1 'polypeptide(L)'
;NLDETDSSRIGIYLGITEHGNVETETEVCQLFDHYNEEVKYWTHHHNPRTVANNPAGEITVNLGLTGPHYTIGAACAAGNAGIIQGVQQLRLGECDFALAGGVSESIRAYGIFAGFKSQGALAAHEDPGKASRPFDKDRNGIVVSEGGCIYVLERLDDAQKRGAEIIAEVAGYRINSDGTDYVLPNPERQEECMRQALANANMCPEDIDLVSTHATSTPQGDEQECKAVRNVFGESGNTLVNNTKSFIGHSMGAAGAIELAGNIPSFKDGIAHATINVDNLDPACALPGLVTGKPVQKSGGIKVILNN
;
A
#
# COMPACT_ATOMS: atom_id res chain seq x y z
N ASN A 1 -2.43 -0.41 -26.57
CA ASN A 1 -1.28 -0.18 -27.44
C ASN A 1 -0.86 1.29 -27.30
N LEU A 2 0.35 1.57 -26.77
CA LEU A 2 0.84 2.93 -26.53
C LEU A 2 0.98 3.73 -27.86
N ASP A 3 1.28 3.07 -28.96
CA ASP A 3 1.44 3.72 -30.26
C ASP A 3 0.12 4.31 -30.83
N GLU A 4 -1.02 3.83 -30.31
CA GLU A 4 -2.37 4.28 -30.73
C GLU A 4 -3.01 5.22 -29.70
N THR A 5 -2.33 5.48 -28.58
CA THR A 5 -2.86 6.30 -27.49
C THR A 5 -2.12 7.64 -27.45
N ASP A 6 -2.86 8.73 -27.28
CA ASP A 6 -2.27 10.06 -27.09
C ASP A 6 -1.47 10.08 -25.78
N SER A 7 -0.14 10.11 -25.88
CA SER A 7 0.78 10.08 -24.75
C SER A 7 0.59 11.25 -23.78
N SER A 8 0.01 12.37 -24.26
CA SER A 8 -0.31 13.54 -23.42
C SER A 8 -1.53 13.31 -22.52
N ARG A 9 -2.31 12.28 -22.81
CA ARG A 9 -3.52 11.91 -22.06
C ARG A 9 -3.31 10.74 -21.10
N ILE A 10 -2.05 10.29 -20.92
CA ILE A 10 -1.67 9.25 -19.96
C ILE A 10 -0.98 9.91 -18.77
N GLY A 11 -1.66 9.93 -17.62
CA GLY A 11 -1.12 10.46 -16.38
C GLY A 11 -0.41 9.40 -15.54
N ILE A 12 0.53 9.81 -14.66
CA ILE A 12 1.24 8.91 -13.73
C ILE A 12 1.12 9.46 -12.31
N TYR A 13 0.63 8.63 -11.39
CA TYR A 13 0.34 9.02 -10.00
C TYR A 13 0.87 7.95 -9.05
N LEU A 14 2.08 8.17 -8.52
CA LEU A 14 2.76 7.20 -7.67
C LEU A 14 2.85 7.67 -6.23
N GLY A 15 2.38 6.82 -5.33
CA GLY A 15 2.64 6.96 -3.91
C GLY A 15 4.07 6.54 -3.55
N ILE A 16 4.75 7.35 -2.74
CA ILE A 16 6.06 7.07 -2.19
C ILE A 16 6.09 7.46 -0.71
N THR A 17 6.89 6.81 0.09
CA THR A 17 7.18 7.24 1.47
C THR A 17 8.47 8.04 1.50
N GLU A 18 9.54 7.40 1.14
CA GLU A 18 10.88 7.97 0.97
C GLU A 18 11.42 7.62 -0.42
N HIS A 19 12.37 8.42 -0.88
CA HIS A 19 13.04 8.20 -2.14
C HIS A 19 14.47 8.74 -2.11
N GLY A 20 15.40 8.04 -2.76
CA GLY A 20 16.79 8.44 -2.90
C GLY A 20 17.65 8.21 -1.66
N ASN A 21 17.13 7.60 -0.60
CA ASN A 21 17.90 7.29 0.60
C ASN A 21 19.01 6.29 0.31
N VAL A 22 18.71 5.22 -0.43
CA VAL A 22 19.69 4.19 -0.81
C VAL A 22 20.84 4.81 -1.64
N GLU A 23 20.49 5.63 -2.63
CA GLU A 23 21.48 6.33 -3.47
C GLU A 23 22.37 7.27 -2.62
N THR A 24 21.74 8.10 -1.78
CA THR A 24 22.44 9.05 -0.93
C THR A 24 23.36 8.37 0.09
N GLU A 25 22.86 7.37 0.80
CA GLU A 25 23.67 6.63 1.79
C GLU A 25 24.83 5.90 1.12
N THR A 26 24.61 5.30 -0.07
CA THR A 26 25.65 4.63 -0.84
C THR A 26 26.76 5.60 -1.26
N GLU A 27 26.40 6.77 -1.81
CA GLU A 27 27.36 7.78 -2.24
C GLU A 27 28.16 8.34 -1.06
N VAL A 28 27.48 8.60 0.08
CA VAL A 28 28.13 9.06 1.31
C VAL A 28 29.16 8.04 1.79
N CYS A 29 28.78 6.76 1.90
CA CYS A 29 29.70 5.70 2.32
C CYS A 29 30.92 5.59 1.38
N GLN A 30 30.69 5.60 0.07
CA GLN A 30 31.77 5.53 -0.92
C GLN A 30 32.72 6.72 -0.79
N LEU A 31 32.19 7.92 -0.57
CA LEU A 31 33.00 9.12 -0.45
C LEU A 31 33.95 9.03 0.76
N PHE A 32 33.47 8.60 1.90
CA PHE A 32 34.26 8.44 3.12
C PHE A 32 35.22 7.23 3.05
N ASP A 33 34.76 6.09 2.54
CA ASP A 33 35.54 4.85 2.58
C ASP A 33 36.63 4.80 1.50
N HIS A 34 36.41 5.43 0.34
CA HIS A 34 37.27 5.21 -0.83
C HIS A 34 37.83 6.48 -1.44
N TYR A 35 37.22 7.64 -1.24
CA TYR A 35 37.57 8.85 -2.00
C TYR A 35 38.09 10.02 -1.15
N ASN A 36 38.47 9.78 0.10
CA ASN A 36 39.01 10.80 1.02
C ASN A 36 38.18 12.12 1.04
N GLU A 37 36.86 11.96 1.03
CA GLU A 37 35.90 13.08 1.04
C GLU A 37 35.97 14.01 -0.19
N GLU A 38 36.56 13.56 -1.29
CA GLU A 38 36.69 14.38 -2.52
C GLU A 38 35.38 14.39 -3.32
N VAL A 39 34.60 15.46 -3.23
CA VAL A 39 33.28 15.67 -3.87
C VAL A 39 33.31 15.47 -5.41
N LYS A 40 34.48 15.59 -6.05
CA LYS A 40 34.61 15.34 -7.50
C LYS A 40 34.24 13.91 -7.93
N TYR A 41 34.22 12.95 -6.99
CA TYR A 41 33.80 11.57 -7.24
C TYR A 41 32.31 11.33 -7.01
N TRP A 42 31.55 12.34 -6.51
CA TRP A 42 30.12 12.25 -6.38
C TRP A 42 29.44 12.10 -7.73
N THR A 43 28.46 11.21 -7.85
CA THR A 43 27.77 11.02 -9.12
C THR A 43 26.98 12.26 -9.53
N HIS A 44 27.16 12.71 -10.78
CA HIS A 44 26.39 13.84 -11.32
C HIS A 44 24.94 13.50 -11.60
N HIS A 45 24.57 12.20 -11.54
CA HIS A 45 23.20 11.73 -11.65
C HIS A 45 22.46 11.71 -10.30
N HIS A 46 23.13 12.04 -9.18
CA HIS A 46 22.52 11.99 -7.84
C HIS A 46 21.23 12.82 -7.77
N ASN A 47 21.30 14.11 -8.06
CA ASN A 47 20.13 14.98 -7.93
C ASN A 47 18.92 14.51 -8.76
N PRO A 48 19.04 14.22 -10.06
CA PRO A 48 17.89 13.74 -10.82
C PRO A 48 17.35 12.39 -10.33
N ARG A 49 18.15 11.55 -9.67
CA ARG A 49 17.72 10.26 -9.14
C ARG A 49 17.09 10.33 -7.75
N THR A 50 17.44 11.35 -6.97
CA THR A 50 16.97 11.44 -5.57
C THR A 50 15.82 12.42 -5.36
N VAL A 51 15.45 13.23 -6.36
CA VAL A 51 14.27 14.08 -6.26
C VAL A 51 12.99 13.26 -6.21
N ALA A 52 12.04 13.70 -5.39
CA ALA A 52 10.82 12.95 -5.09
C ALA A 52 9.98 12.56 -6.31
N ASN A 53 10.02 13.33 -7.41
CA ASN A 53 9.27 13.02 -8.63
C ASN A 53 10.01 12.03 -9.58
N ASN A 54 11.24 11.60 -9.24
CA ASN A 54 12.02 10.72 -10.12
C ASN A 54 11.29 9.43 -10.49
N PRO A 55 10.65 8.66 -9.57
CA PRO A 55 10.02 7.40 -9.96
C PRO A 55 8.95 7.56 -11.04
N ALA A 56 8.13 8.60 -10.95
CA ALA A 56 7.15 8.90 -12.00
C ALA A 56 7.83 9.45 -13.27
N GLY A 57 8.87 10.28 -13.11
CA GLY A 57 9.66 10.82 -14.22
C GLY A 57 10.37 9.74 -15.04
N GLU A 58 10.95 8.72 -14.41
CA GLU A 58 11.58 7.59 -15.10
C GLU A 58 10.58 6.83 -15.99
N ILE A 59 9.33 6.68 -15.54
CA ILE A 59 8.29 6.05 -16.35
C ILE A 59 7.98 6.92 -17.57
N THR A 60 7.90 8.26 -17.42
CA THR A 60 7.65 9.16 -18.55
C THR A 60 8.74 9.04 -19.62
N VAL A 61 10.01 9.04 -19.18
CA VAL A 61 11.16 8.93 -20.09
C VAL A 61 11.19 7.57 -20.81
N ASN A 62 10.98 6.49 -20.06
CA ASN A 62 11.07 5.13 -20.60
C ASN A 62 9.91 4.78 -21.55
N LEU A 63 8.72 5.34 -21.33
CA LEU A 63 7.53 5.05 -22.13
C LEU A 63 7.17 6.15 -23.12
N GLY A 64 7.91 7.27 -23.15
CA GLY A 64 7.60 8.42 -24.02
C GLY A 64 6.29 9.12 -23.66
N LEU A 65 5.88 9.10 -22.38
CA LEU A 65 4.64 9.72 -21.93
C LEU A 65 4.83 11.20 -21.66
N THR A 66 3.87 12.01 -22.09
CA THR A 66 3.94 13.48 -21.99
C THR A 66 2.78 14.08 -21.17
N GLY A 67 1.94 13.23 -20.58
CA GLY A 67 0.88 13.63 -19.67
C GLY A 67 1.40 14.03 -18.27
N PRO A 68 0.51 14.50 -17.40
CA PRO A 68 0.88 14.94 -16.06
C PRO A 68 1.42 13.77 -15.22
N HIS A 69 2.46 14.04 -14.42
CA HIS A 69 2.95 13.05 -13.48
C HIS A 69 3.22 13.67 -12.11
N TYR A 70 2.87 12.91 -11.05
CA TYR A 70 3.07 13.31 -9.67
C TYR A 70 3.52 12.12 -8.83
N THR A 71 4.33 12.40 -7.82
CA THR A 71 4.52 11.50 -6.67
C THR A 71 3.82 12.08 -5.46
N ILE A 72 3.23 11.20 -4.66
CA ILE A 72 2.39 11.59 -3.52
C ILE A 72 3.01 10.98 -2.25
N GLY A 73 3.40 11.84 -1.31
CA GLY A 73 3.83 11.43 0.02
C GLY A 73 2.64 11.28 0.96
N ALA A 74 2.41 10.08 1.45
CA ALA A 74 1.37 9.78 2.46
C ALA A 74 1.80 8.62 3.37
N ALA A 75 3.09 8.55 3.69
CA ALA A 75 3.68 7.45 4.45
C ALA A 75 3.20 6.08 3.91
N CYS A 76 2.82 5.15 4.79
CA CYS A 76 2.38 3.80 4.38
C CYS A 76 1.10 3.80 3.53
N ALA A 77 0.29 4.85 3.59
CA ALA A 77 -0.92 5.01 2.78
C ALA A 77 -0.64 5.54 1.36
N ALA A 78 0.62 5.81 1.02
CA ALA A 78 0.99 6.48 -0.23
C ALA A 78 0.52 5.71 -1.48
N GLY A 79 0.60 4.38 -1.49
CA GLY A 79 0.13 3.55 -2.59
C GLY A 79 -1.37 3.72 -2.86
N ASN A 80 -2.18 3.71 -1.81
CA ASN A 80 -3.61 4.00 -1.91
C ASN A 80 -3.86 5.45 -2.35
N ALA A 81 -3.09 6.42 -1.83
CA ALA A 81 -3.19 7.82 -2.23
C ALA A 81 -2.85 8.02 -3.73
N GLY A 82 -1.86 7.29 -4.26
CA GLY A 82 -1.54 7.28 -5.69
C GLY A 82 -2.71 6.80 -6.54
N ILE A 83 -3.35 5.68 -6.16
CA ILE A 83 -4.55 5.15 -6.83
C ILE A 83 -5.69 6.19 -6.76
N ILE A 84 -5.96 6.76 -5.59
CA ILE A 84 -6.99 7.80 -5.39
C ILE A 84 -6.73 9.01 -6.28
N GLN A 85 -5.49 9.48 -6.35
CA GLN A 85 -5.13 10.61 -7.22
C GLN A 85 -5.39 10.29 -8.68
N GLY A 86 -5.03 9.08 -9.15
CA GLY A 86 -5.33 8.64 -10.52
C GLY A 86 -6.82 8.66 -10.83
N VAL A 87 -7.66 8.15 -9.92
CA VAL A 87 -9.12 8.18 -10.05
C VAL A 87 -9.65 9.63 -10.12
N GLN A 88 -9.12 10.52 -9.28
CA GLN A 88 -9.52 11.92 -9.27
C GLN A 88 -9.19 12.62 -10.59
N GLN A 89 -7.99 12.39 -11.14
CA GLN A 89 -7.59 13.01 -12.41
C GLN A 89 -8.39 12.50 -13.62
N LEU A 90 -8.73 11.20 -13.62
CA LEU A 90 -9.65 10.63 -14.61
C LEU A 90 -11.05 11.27 -14.53
N ARG A 91 -11.58 11.46 -13.32
CA ARG A 91 -12.88 12.11 -13.08
C ARG A 91 -12.89 13.59 -13.48
N LEU A 92 -11.76 14.29 -13.31
CA LEU A 92 -11.58 15.68 -13.76
C LEU A 92 -11.38 15.81 -15.27
N GLY A 93 -11.12 14.70 -15.97
CA GLY A 93 -10.85 14.72 -17.41
C GLY A 93 -9.44 15.20 -17.78
N GLU A 94 -8.52 15.28 -16.81
CA GLU A 94 -7.12 15.70 -17.03
C GLU A 94 -6.32 14.64 -17.80
N CYS A 95 -6.72 13.37 -17.66
CA CYS A 95 -6.16 12.25 -18.42
C CYS A 95 -7.26 11.26 -18.82
N ASP A 96 -6.94 10.36 -19.76
CA ASP A 96 -7.83 9.29 -20.19
C ASP A 96 -7.38 7.94 -19.64
N PHE A 97 -6.07 7.80 -19.35
CA PHE A 97 -5.47 6.69 -18.63
C PHE A 97 -4.63 7.21 -17.48
N ALA A 98 -4.66 6.52 -16.36
CA ALA A 98 -3.80 6.80 -15.24
C ALA A 98 -2.99 5.55 -14.85
N LEU A 99 -1.67 5.67 -14.87
CA LEU A 99 -0.75 4.72 -14.24
C LEU A 99 -0.67 5.11 -12.76
N ALA A 100 -1.31 4.35 -11.89
CA ALA A 100 -1.49 4.74 -10.49
C ALA A 100 -1.18 3.60 -9.53
N GLY A 101 -0.55 3.90 -8.42
CA GLY A 101 -0.14 2.90 -7.43
C GLY A 101 0.92 3.42 -6.48
N GLY A 102 1.85 2.56 -6.08
CA GLY A 102 2.91 2.92 -5.16
C GLY A 102 4.21 2.16 -5.42
N VAL A 103 5.31 2.80 -5.06
CA VAL A 103 6.66 2.24 -5.15
C VAL A 103 7.45 2.56 -3.89
N SER A 104 8.41 1.71 -3.54
CA SER A 104 9.31 1.90 -2.39
C SER A 104 10.64 1.20 -2.63
N GLU A 105 11.73 1.83 -2.19
CA GLU A 105 13.06 1.26 -2.05
C GLU A 105 13.47 1.40 -0.58
N SER A 106 13.45 0.34 0.19
CA SER A 106 13.61 0.44 1.65
C SER A 106 14.64 -0.52 2.22
N ILE A 107 14.83 -1.70 1.64
CA ILE A 107 15.66 -2.76 2.25
C ILE A 107 17.16 -2.46 2.28
N ARG A 108 17.62 -1.48 1.52
CA ARG A 108 19.02 -1.03 1.51
C ARG A 108 19.22 0.33 2.18
N ALA A 109 18.15 0.97 2.66
CA ALA A 109 18.22 2.24 3.36
C ALA A 109 18.52 2.00 4.84
N TYR A 110 19.77 2.22 5.26
CA TYR A 110 20.21 2.04 6.64
C TYR A 110 19.40 2.87 7.64
N GLY A 111 19.09 4.12 7.28
CA GLY A 111 18.34 5.04 8.14
C GLY A 111 16.96 4.51 8.51
N ILE A 112 16.28 3.80 7.62
CA ILE A 112 14.97 3.19 7.88
C ILE A 112 15.08 2.12 8.96
N PHE A 113 16.03 1.19 8.81
CA PHE A 113 16.26 0.13 9.81
C PHE A 113 16.71 0.69 11.16
N ALA A 114 17.63 1.65 11.14
CA ALA A 114 18.11 2.31 12.36
C ALA A 114 16.97 3.05 13.07
N GLY A 115 16.12 3.75 12.32
CA GLY A 115 14.95 4.46 12.83
C GLY A 115 13.96 3.51 13.52
N PHE A 116 13.47 2.48 12.84
CA PHE A 116 12.56 1.51 13.44
C PHE A 116 13.17 0.75 14.61
N LYS A 117 14.46 0.41 14.52
CA LYS A 117 15.17 -0.24 15.64
C LYS A 117 15.25 0.66 16.86
N SER A 118 15.56 1.94 16.70
CA SER A 118 15.63 2.89 17.80
C SER A 118 14.28 3.15 18.48
N GLN A 119 13.18 3.02 17.71
CA GLN A 119 11.82 3.13 18.21
C GLN A 119 11.31 1.82 18.86
N GLY A 120 12.09 0.72 18.80
CA GLY A 120 11.61 -0.61 19.24
C GLY A 120 10.51 -1.18 18.35
N ALA A 121 10.40 -0.71 17.09
CA ALA A 121 9.36 -1.09 16.14
C ALA A 121 9.86 -1.99 15.00
N LEU A 122 11.15 -2.35 14.98
CA LEU A 122 11.71 -3.30 14.02
C LEU A 122 11.52 -4.72 14.54
N ALA A 123 10.92 -5.59 13.72
CA ALA A 123 10.69 -6.99 14.09
C ALA A 123 12.00 -7.75 14.36
N ALA A 124 11.97 -8.63 15.35
CA ALA A 124 13.05 -9.54 15.68
C ALA A 124 12.48 -10.94 15.93
N HIS A 125 13.00 -11.94 15.20
CA HIS A 125 12.64 -13.35 15.37
C HIS A 125 13.81 -14.24 14.94
N GLU A 126 13.98 -15.38 15.62
CA GLU A 126 15.06 -16.35 15.29
C GLU A 126 14.89 -16.94 13.88
N ASP A 127 13.63 -17.19 13.47
CA ASP A 127 13.28 -17.58 12.13
C ASP A 127 12.75 -16.34 11.35
N PRO A 128 13.51 -15.81 10.38
CA PRO A 128 13.08 -14.63 9.61
C PRO A 128 11.72 -14.81 8.92
N GLY A 129 11.38 -16.05 8.51
CA GLY A 129 10.08 -16.37 7.89
C GLY A 129 8.88 -16.20 8.82
N LYS A 130 9.12 -16.07 10.13
CA LYS A 130 8.10 -15.87 11.18
C LYS A 130 8.10 -14.49 11.79
N ALA A 131 8.95 -13.58 11.31
CA ALA A 131 9.11 -12.26 11.90
C ALA A 131 7.89 -11.34 11.63
N SER A 132 7.32 -11.39 10.43
CA SER A 132 6.07 -10.70 10.13
C SER A 132 4.89 -11.57 10.59
N ARG A 133 4.26 -11.16 11.71
CA ARG A 133 3.21 -11.93 12.38
C ARG A 133 2.03 -11.05 12.85
N PRO A 134 1.34 -10.37 11.91
CA PRO A 134 0.21 -9.53 12.25
C PRO A 134 -0.83 -10.28 13.08
N PHE A 135 -1.40 -9.59 14.09
CA PHE A 135 -2.42 -10.10 15.01
C PHE A 135 -1.95 -11.17 16.00
N ASP A 136 -0.72 -11.67 15.90
CA ASP A 136 -0.18 -12.61 16.85
C ASP A 136 0.20 -11.90 18.15
N LYS A 137 0.03 -12.57 19.29
CA LYS A 137 0.34 -12.03 20.63
C LYS A 137 1.81 -11.69 20.80
N ASP A 138 2.69 -12.43 20.12
CA ASP A 138 4.14 -12.29 20.22
C ASP A 138 4.72 -11.40 19.12
N ARG A 139 3.86 -10.64 18.39
CA ARG A 139 4.30 -9.64 17.39
C ARG A 139 5.09 -8.52 18.06
N ASN A 140 6.15 -8.09 17.44
CA ASN A 140 7.07 -7.14 18.07
C ASN A 140 7.62 -6.06 17.12
N GLY A 141 7.04 -5.91 15.92
CA GLY A 141 7.47 -4.86 15.02
C GLY A 141 7.31 -5.18 13.53
N ILE A 142 7.80 -4.27 12.74
CA ILE A 142 7.72 -4.25 11.28
C ILE A 142 8.86 -5.08 10.69
N VAL A 143 8.56 -5.91 9.71
CA VAL A 143 9.55 -6.45 8.77
C VAL A 143 9.60 -5.52 7.56
N VAL A 144 10.69 -4.79 7.40
CA VAL A 144 10.86 -3.87 6.25
C VAL A 144 10.97 -4.66 4.96
N SER A 145 10.20 -4.28 3.96
CA SER A 145 10.29 -4.80 2.60
C SER A 145 10.19 -3.67 1.57
N GLU A 146 10.38 -3.98 0.31
CA GLU A 146 10.29 -3.03 -0.79
C GLU A 146 9.57 -3.62 -1.98
N GLY A 147 9.23 -2.78 -2.97
CA GLY A 147 8.59 -3.21 -4.20
C GLY A 147 7.75 -2.11 -4.83
N GLY A 148 6.94 -2.51 -5.79
CA GLY A 148 6.02 -1.59 -6.45
C GLY A 148 4.86 -2.31 -7.13
N CYS A 149 3.73 -1.64 -7.19
CA CYS A 149 2.58 -2.07 -7.95
C CYS A 149 1.92 -0.86 -8.59
N ILE A 150 1.69 -0.95 -9.89
CA ILE A 150 1.06 0.11 -10.68
C ILE A 150 -0.12 -0.49 -11.43
N TYR A 151 -1.26 0.16 -11.30
CA TYR A 151 -2.50 -0.15 -11.99
C TYR A 151 -2.68 0.76 -13.19
N VAL A 152 -3.24 0.24 -14.26
CA VAL A 152 -3.77 1.02 -15.37
C VAL A 152 -5.23 1.31 -15.07
N LEU A 153 -5.55 2.55 -14.79
CA LEU A 153 -6.91 3.01 -14.52
C LEU A 153 -7.46 3.75 -15.76
N GLU A 154 -8.75 3.59 -15.96
CA GLU A 154 -9.49 4.19 -17.07
C GLU A 154 -10.94 4.43 -16.61
N ARG A 155 -11.65 5.37 -17.23
CA ARG A 155 -13.10 5.54 -16.97
C ARG A 155 -13.84 4.29 -17.46
N LEU A 156 -14.79 3.82 -16.66
CA LEU A 156 -15.55 2.58 -16.94
C LEU A 156 -16.20 2.60 -18.34
N ASP A 157 -16.84 3.71 -18.69
CA ASP A 157 -17.50 3.85 -20.01
C ASP A 157 -16.52 3.74 -21.18
N ASP A 158 -15.30 4.26 -21.03
CA ASP A 158 -14.27 4.21 -22.07
C ASP A 158 -13.67 2.80 -22.17
N ALA A 159 -13.42 2.14 -21.03
CA ALA A 159 -12.99 0.76 -20.98
C ALA A 159 -14.00 -0.18 -21.67
N GLN A 160 -15.29 -0.01 -21.38
CA GLN A 160 -16.36 -0.79 -22.01
C GLN A 160 -16.47 -0.55 -23.51
N LYS A 161 -16.40 0.72 -23.96
CA LYS A 161 -16.46 1.09 -25.40
C LYS A 161 -15.35 0.44 -26.22
N ARG A 162 -14.12 0.35 -25.66
CA ARG A 162 -13.00 -0.30 -26.36
C ARG A 162 -12.91 -1.82 -26.15
N GLY A 163 -13.83 -2.40 -25.36
CA GLY A 163 -13.85 -3.84 -25.07
C GLY A 163 -12.69 -4.31 -24.18
N ALA A 164 -12.29 -3.49 -23.21
CA ALA A 164 -11.24 -3.84 -22.26
C ALA A 164 -11.65 -5.01 -21.37
N GLU A 165 -10.68 -5.84 -20.98
CA GLU A 165 -10.83 -6.75 -19.86
C GLU A 165 -10.77 -5.95 -18.55
N ILE A 166 -11.91 -5.81 -17.88
CA ILE A 166 -12.04 -5.06 -16.63
C ILE A 166 -11.82 -6.04 -15.48
N ILE A 167 -10.80 -5.79 -14.66
CA ILE A 167 -10.46 -6.60 -13.49
C ILE A 167 -11.39 -6.26 -12.32
N ALA A 168 -11.54 -4.96 -12.02
CA ALA A 168 -12.38 -4.45 -10.96
C ALA A 168 -12.69 -2.97 -11.20
N GLU A 169 -13.62 -2.42 -10.45
CA GLU A 169 -13.95 -1.00 -10.40
C GLU A 169 -13.52 -0.40 -9.07
N VAL A 170 -12.92 0.79 -9.09
CA VAL A 170 -12.72 1.60 -7.88
C VAL A 170 -14.04 2.31 -7.56
N ALA A 171 -14.89 1.65 -6.78
CA ALA A 171 -16.24 2.12 -6.48
C ALA A 171 -16.25 3.36 -5.57
N GLY A 172 -15.33 3.41 -4.59
CA GLY A 172 -15.22 4.53 -3.68
C GLY A 172 -13.86 4.62 -3.00
N TYR A 173 -13.60 5.74 -2.38
CA TYR A 173 -12.36 6.00 -1.65
C TYR A 173 -12.52 7.12 -0.62
N ARG A 174 -11.60 7.13 0.34
CA ARG A 174 -11.43 8.26 1.26
C ARG A 174 -9.98 8.35 1.71
N ILE A 175 -9.56 9.56 2.04
CA ILE A 175 -8.31 9.86 2.73
C ILE A 175 -8.60 10.91 3.80
N ASN A 176 -8.05 10.77 4.99
CA ASN A 176 -8.11 11.73 6.08
C ASN A 176 -6.77 11.79 6.82
N SER A 177 -6.70 12.57 7.88
CA SER A 177 -5.54 12.63 8.78
C SER A 177 -5.98 12.41 10.22
N ASP A 178 -5.15 11.75 11.01
CA ASP A 178 -5.42 11.49 12.42
C ASP A 178 -5.38 12.77 13.26
N GLY A 179 -4.41 13.66 13.00
CA GLY A 179 -4.29 14.96 13.66
C GLY A 179 -3.93 14.89 15.14
N THR A 180 -3.41 13.76 15.61
CA THR A 180 -3.14 13.51 17.03
C THR A 180 -1.67 13.23 17.33
N ASP A 181 -1.09 12.20 16.71
CA ASP A 181 0.26 11.72 16.99
C ASP A 181 1.03 11.47 15.69
N TYR A 182 2.37 11.45 15.73
CA TYR A 182 3.21 11.18 14.57
C TYR A 182 3.25 9.68 14.20
N VAL A 183 3.03 8.79 15.16
CA VAL A 183 3.27 7.35 15.03
C VAL A 183 2.05 6.52 15.40
N LEU A 184 1.37 6.86 16.52
CA LEU A 184 0.25 6.10 17.04
C LEU A 184 -1.01 6.36 16.21
N PRO A 185 -1.58 5.33 15.57
CA PRO A 185 -2.80 5.47 14.78
C PRO A 185 -4.01 5.73 15.68
N ASN A 186 -4.92 6.57 15.19
CA ASN A 186 -6.17 6.90 15.86
C ASN A 186 -7.31 6.04 15.30
N PRO A 187 -7.87 5.09 16.08
CA PRO A 187 -8.89 4.17 15.60
C PRO A 187 -10.20 4.86 15.22
N GLU A 188 -10.57 5.96 15.88
CA GLU A 188 -11.78 6.72 15.55
C GLU A 188 -11.64 7.37 14.15
N ARG A 189 -10.43 7.83 13.78
CA ARG A 189 -10.16 8.41 12.47
C ARG A 189 -10.08 7.35 11.39
N GLN A 190 -9.54 6.18 11.69
CA GLN A 190 -9.57 5.02 10.78
C GLN A 190 -11.02 4.57 10.53
N GLU A 191 -11.83 4.42 11.59
CA GLU A 191 -13.25 4.12 11.47
C GLU A 191 -13.98 5.12 10.58
N GLU A 192 -13.77 6.42 10.82
CA GLU A 192 -14.38 7.49 10.03
C GLU A 192 -13.96 7.40 8.55
N CYS A 193 -12.67 7.15 8.28
CA CYS A 193 -12.16 7.00 6.91
C CYS A 193 -12.86 5.84 6.18
N MET A 194 -12.95 4.67 6.81
CA MET A 194 -13.66 3.51 6.25
C MET A 194 -15.14 3.82 5.98
N ARG A 195 -15.86 4.39 6.96
CA ARG A 195 -17.27 4.75 6.78
C ARG A 195 -17.49 5.77 5.67
N GLN A 196 -16.59 6.75 5.52
CA GLN A 196 -16.67 7.74 4.45
C GLN A 196 -16.33 7.13 3.09
N ALA A 197 -15.42 6.16 3.00
CA ALA A 197 -15.14 5.42 1.78
C ALA A 197 -16.35 4.60 1.34
N LEU A 198 -17.01 3.90 2.27
CA LEU A 198 -18.26 3.18 2.02
C LEU A 198 -19.37 4.12 1.53
N ALA A 199 -19.57 5.24 2.20
CA ALA A 199 -20.56 6.25 1.80
C ALA A 199 -20.25 6.82 0.39
N ASN A 200 -18.97 7.04 0.06
CA ASN A 200 -18.56 7.48 -1.28
C ASN A 200 -18.85 6.44 -2.36
N ALA A 201 -18.81 5.15 -2.00
CA ALA A 201 -19.20 4.03 -2.87
C ALA A 201 -20.73 3.79 -2.92
N ASN A 202 -21.54 4.48 -2.12
CA ASN A 202 -22.95 4.18 -1.86
C ASN A 202 -23.16 2.75 -1.34
N MET A 203 -22.28 2.27 -0.47
CA MET A 203 -22.28 0.94 0.13
C MET A 203 -22.42 1.02 1.64
N CYS A 204 -22.89 -0.06 2.25
CA CYS A 204 -22.90 -0.27 3.68
C CYS A 204 -21.86 -1.34 4.09
N PRO A 205 -21.54 -1.49 5.39
CA PRO A 205 -20.55 -2.47 5.83
C PRO A 205 -20.88 -3.92 5.41
N GLU A 206 -22.16 -4.25 5.31
CA GLU A 206 -22.64 -5.58 4.93
C GLU A 206 -22.37 -5.93 3.47
N ASP A 207 -22.09 -4.94 2.61
CA ASP A 207 -21.74 -5.13 1.20
C ASP A 207 -20.28 -5.55 1.02
N ILE A 208 -19.44 -5.42 2.06
CA ILE A 208 -18.02 -5.72 1.99
C ILE A 208 -17.75 -7.20 2.27
N ASP A 209 -17.16 -7.86 1.31
CA ASP A 209 -16.81 -9.28 1.39
C ASP A 209 -15.47 -9.53 2.09
N LEU A 210 -14.51 -8.63 1.86
CA LEU A 210 -13.14 -8.76 2.37
C LEU A 210 -12.56 -7.39 2.75
N VAL A 211 -11.95 -7.32 3.92
CA VAL A 211 -11.08 -6.21 4.34
C VAL A 211 -9.63 -6.65 4.28
N SER A 212 -8.84 -5.97 3.47
CA SER A 212 -7.38 -6.07 3.44
C SER A 212 -6.83 -5.06 4.43
N THR A 213 -6.25 -5.55 5.54
CA THR A 213 -5.81 -4.70 6.64
C THR A 213 -4.40 -4.18 6.47
N HIS A 214 -4.13 -3.02 7.08
CA HIS A 214 -2.79 -2.47 7.16
C HIS A 214 -1.88 -3.27 8.12
N ALA A 215 -2.36 -3.68 9.27
CA ALA A 215 -1.69 -4.37 10.38
C ALA A 215 -0.21 -4.76 10.10
N THR A 216 0.71 -4.00 10.69
CA THR A 216 2.15 -4.09 10.38
C THR A 216 2.93 -5.02 11.29
N SER A 217 2.24 -5.87 12.07
CA SER A 217 2.87 -6.70 13.11
C SER A 217 3.41 -5.89 14.31
N THR A 218 2.88 -4.68 14.51
CA THR A 218 3.21 -3.86 15.68
C THR A 218 2.17 -4.06 16.78
N PRO A 219 2.58 -4.11 18.07
CA PRO A 219 1.63 -4.35 19.17
C PRO A 219 0.45 -3.37 19.17
N GLN A 220 0.72 -2.08 19.06
CA GLN A 220 -0.30 -1.05 19.15
C GLN A 220 -1.05 -0.82 17.82
N GLY A 221 -0.33 -0.82 16.68
CA GLY A 221 -0.93 -0.56 15.37
C GLY A 221 -2.01 -1.56 15.02
N ASP A 222 -1.71 -2.85 15.17
CA ASP A 222 -2.64 -3.94 14.86
C ASP A 222 -3.88 -3.88 15.77
N GLU A 223 -3.71 -3.60 17.07
CA GLU A 223 -4.82 -3.47 18.02
C GLU A 223 -5.77 -2.32 17.66
N GLN A 224 -5.21 -1.14 17.34
CA GLN A 224 -6.03 0.04 17.00
C GLN A 224 -6.81 -0.17 15.69
N GLU A 225 -6.18 -0.78 14.69
CA GLU A 225 -6.88 -1.10 13.44
C GLU A 225 -7.98 -2.15 13.67
N CYS A 226 -7.71 -3.20 14.45
CA CYS A 226 -8.74 -4.20 14.80
C CYS A 226 -9.93 -3.58 15.51
N LYS A 227 -9.70 -2.59 16.39
CA LYS A 227 -10.78 -1.83 17.03
C LYS A 227 -11.62 -1.07 16.00
N ALA A 228 -10.97 -0.37 15.07
CA ALA A 228 -11.65 0.37 14.01
C ALA A 228 -12.46 -0.57 13.09
N VAL A 229 -11.86 -1.67 12.63
CA VAL A 229 -12.53 -2.69 11.80
C VAL A 229 -13.75 -3.27 12.52
N ARG A 230 -13.61 -3.63 13.79
CA ARG A 230 -14.73 -4.16 14.60
C ARG A 230 -15.86 -3.14 14.72
N ASN A 231 -15.55 -1.88 14.93
CA ASN A 231 -16.56 -0.82 15.04
C ASN A 231 -17.33 -0.62 13.72
N VAL A 232 -16.69 -0.79 12.59
CA VAL A 232 -17.33 -0.64 11.27
C VAL A 232 -18.14 -1.87 10.89
N PHE A 233 -17.57 -3.08 11.01
CA PHE A 233 -18.13 -4.32 10.46
C PHE A 233 -18.83 -5.20 11.49
N GLY A 234 -18.73 -4.87 12.79
CA GLY A 234 -19.42 -5.57 13.87
C GLY A 234 -18.87 -6.97 14.16
N GLU A 235 -19.68 -7.81 14.77
CA GLU A 235 -19.32 -9.13 15.29
C GLU A 235 -19.91 -10.31 14.49
N SER A 236 -20.51 -10.06 13.32
CA SER A 236 -21.19 -11.10 12.53
C SER A 236 -20.26 -12.13 11.90
N GLY A 237 -19.01 -11.76 11.62
CA GLY A 237 -18.04 -12.59 10.89
C GLY A 237 -18.36 -12.78 9.41
N ASN A 238 -19.33 -12.06 8.86
CA ASN A 238 -19.71 -12.17 7.45
C ASN A 238 -18.67 -11.52 6.52
N THR A 239 -18.01 -10.46 6.98
CA THR A 239 -16.89 -9.81 6.28
C THR A 239 -15.61 -10.53 6.65
N LEU A 240 -14.92 -11.10 5.65
CA LEU A 240 -13.60 -11.70 5.87
C LEU A 240 -12.55 -10.61 6.07
N VAL A 241 -11.52 -10.94 6.83
CA VAL A 241 -10.39 -10.02 7.11
C VAL A 241 -9.09 -10.77 6.89
N ASN A 242 -8.16 -10.20 6.14
CA ASN A 242 -6.84 -10.78 5.94
C ASN A 242 -5.74 -9.72 5.99
N ASN A 243 -4.50 -10.20 5.97
CA ASN A 243 -3.32 -9.35 5.96
C ASN A 243 -2.24 -9.92 5.03
N THR A 244 -1.90 -9.17 3.98
CA THR A 244 -0.89 -9.57 3.00
C THR A 244 0.54 -9.38 3.54
N LYS A 245 0.76 -8.45 4.50
CA LYS A 245 2.08 -8.20 5.09
C LYS A 245 2.65 -9.40 5.84
N SER A 246 1.80 -10.34 6.25
CA SER A 246 2.27 -11.59 6.84
C SER A 246 3.18 -12.40 5.90
N PHE A 247 3.01 -12.25 4.57
CA PHE A 247 3.82 -12.91 3.54
C PHE A 247 5.01 -12.09 3.07
N ILE A 248 4.81 -10.78 2.91
CA ILE A 248 5.75 -9.91 2.17
C ILE A 248 6.46 -8.88 3.06
N GLY A 249 6.09 -8.77 4.34
CA GLY A 249 6.53 -7.65 5.18
C GLY A 249 5.82 -6.34 4.81
N HIS A 250 6.36 -5.24 5.29
CA HIS A 250 5.83 -3.90 5.07
C HIS A 250 6.65 -3.16 4.02
N SER A 251 6.10 -2.99 2.83
CA SER A 251 6.74 -2.31 1.68
C SER A 251 6.49 -0.80 1.66
N MET A 252 6.36 -0.17 2.83
CA MET A 252 6.25 1.27 3.04
C MET A 252 5.25 1.94 2.09
N GLY A 253 5.70 2.89 1.26
CA GLY A 253 4.84 3.61 0.31
C GLY A 253 4.17 2.74 -0.76
N ALA A 254 4.72 1.56 -1.05
CA ALA A 254 4.11 0.62 -1.99
C ALA A 254 3.02 -0.27 -1.36
N ALA A 255 2.91 -0.29 -0.02
CA ALA A 255 2.13 -1.28 0.74
C ALA A 255 0.70 -1.41 0.24
N GLY A 256 -0.10 -0.34 0.25
CA GLY A 256 -1.51 -0.41 -0.14
C GLY A 256 -1.73 -0.89 -1.57
N ALA A 257 -0.84 -0.52 -2.50
CA ALA A 257 -0.94 -0.98 -3.89
C ALA A 257 -0.61 -2.48 -4.02
N ILE A 258 0.45 -2.96 -3.37
CA ILE A 258 0.84 -4.37 -3.42
C ILE A 258 -0.20 -5.26 -2.70
N GLU A 259 -0.73 -4.82 -1.58
CA GLU A 259 -1.74 -5.55 -0.81
C GLU A 259 -3.05 -5.70 -1.57
N LEU A 260 -3.47 -4.65 -2.26
CA LEU A 260 -4.61 -4.73 -3.17
C LEU A 260 -4.35 -5.79 -4.27
N ALA A 261 -3.15 -5.79 -4.90
CA ALA A 261 -2.78 -6.79 -5.90
C ALA A 261 -2.82 -8.21 -5.35
N GLY A 262 -2.41 -8.42 -4.11
CA GLY A 262 -2.48 -9.71 -3.41
C GLY A 262 -3.91 -10.24 -3.25
N ASN A 263 -4.90 -9.34 -3.21
CA ASN A 263 -6.31 -9.68 -3.05
C ASN A 263 -7.13 -9.68 -4.36
N ILE A 264 -6.60 -9.15 -5.47
CA ILE A 264 -7.30 -9.17 -6.78
C ILE A 264 -7.73 -10.58 -7.23
N PRO A 265 -6.92 -11.65 -7.06
CA PRO A 265 -7.33 -13.00 -7.45
C PRO A 265 -8.63 -13.46 -6.79
N SER A 266 -8.94 -12.93 -5.60
CA SER A 266 -10.16 -13.26 -4.84
C SER A 266 -11.45 -12.91 -5.59
N PHE A 267 -11.42 -11.94 -6.51
CA PHE A 267 -12.57 -11.63 -7.37
C PHE A 267 -12.93 -12.79 -8.30
N LYS A 268 -11.93 -13.56 -8.72
CA LYS A 268 -12.13 -14.68 -9.66
C LYS A 268 -12.45 -15.98 -8.96
N ASP A 269 -11.72 -16.30 -7.89
CA ASP A 269 -11.82 -17.60 -7.22
C ASP A 269 -12.67 -17.57 -5.95
N GLY A 270 -13.00 -16.40 -5.43
CA GLY A 270 -13.77 -16.23 -4.19
C GLY A 270 -13.03 -16.65 -2.93
N ILE A 271 -11.68 -16.74 -2.99
CA ILE A 271 -10.84 -17.19 -1.88
C ILE A 271 -10.14 -16.00 -1.23
N ALA A 272 -10.33 -15.82 0.07
CA ALA A 272 -9.49 -14.95 0.88
C ALA A 272 -8.25 -15.72 1.34
N HIS A 273 -7.06 -15.21 1.03
CA HIS A 273 -5.82 -15.82 1.53
C HIS A 273 -5.73 -15.68 3.06
N ALA A 274 -5.04 -16.61 3.71
CA ALA A 274 -4.84 -16.53 5.15
C ALA A 274 -3.81 -15.45 5.52
N THR A 275 -3.94 -14.92 6.74
CA THR A 275 -2.83 -14.29 7.45
C THR A 275 -1.99 -15.40 8.05
N ILE A 276 -0.71 -15.49 7.68
CA ILE A 276 0.21 -16.51 8.21
C ILE A 276 0.91 -16.02 9.47
N ASN A 277 1.61 -16.94 10.16
CA ASN A 277 2.39 -16.67 11.39
C ASN A 277 1.53 -16.22 12.59
N VAL A 278 0.23 -16.54 12.60
CA VAL A 278 -0.64 -16.33 13.75
C VAL A 278 -0.70 -17.64 14.53
N ASP A 279 0.35 -17.92 15.31
CA ASP A 279 0.44 -19.12 16.15
C ASP A 279 -0.36 -18.96 17.45
N ASN A 280 -0.44 -17.73 17.95
CA ASN A 280 -1.14 -17.37 19.19
C ASN A 280 -1.88 -16.03 18.99
N LEU A 281 -3.13 -16.11 18.53
CA LEU A 281 -3.94 -14.92 18.24
C LEU A 281 -4.08 -14.02 19.48
N ASP A 282 -3.75 -12.75 19.34
CA ASP A 282 -3.97 -11.75 20.39
C ASP A 282 -5.47 -11.53 20.59
N PRO A 283 -6.03 -11.70 21.80
CA PRO A 283 -7.45 -11.43 22.06
C PRO A 283 -7.89 -10.01 21.66
N ALA A 284 -7.01 -9.01 21.73
CA ALA A 284 -7.30 -7.65 21.31
C ALA A 284 -7.49 -7.53 19.77
N CYS A 285 -6.85 -8.43 19.02
CA CYS A 285 -6.92 -8.52 17.57
C CYS A 285 -7.91 -9.57 17.04
N ALA A 286 -8.63 -10.26 17.91
CA ALA A 286 -9.57 -11.32 17.52
C ALA A 286 -10.80 -10.74 16.81
N LEU A 287 -10.75 -10.66 15.49
CA LEU A 287 -11.90 -10.27 14.64
C LEU A 287 -12.66 -11.52 14.18
N PRO A 288 -14.01 -11.51 14.18
CA PRO A 288 -14.81 -12.70 13.84
C PRO A 288 -14.57 -13.26 12.44
N GLY A 289 -14.26 -12.39 11.47
CA GLY A 289 -13.97 -12.75 10.08
C GLY A 289 -12.49 -12.93 9.77
N LEU A 290 -11.59 -12.92 10.76
CA LEU A 290 -10.15 -13.01 10.54
C LEU A 290 -9.75 -14.37 9.97
N VAL A 291 -9.14 -14.35 8.79
CA VAL A 291 -8.67 -15.55 8.08
C VAL A 291 -7.24 -15.85 8.50
N THR A 292 -7.04 -16.94 9.27
CA THR A 292 -5.73 -17.40 9.73
C THR A 292 -5.51 -18.87 9.36
N GLY A 293 -4.25 -19.29 9.29
CA GLY A 293 -3.85 -20.69 9.09
C GLY A 293 -4.11 -21.23 7.69
N LYS A 294 -5.35 -21.15 7.17
CA LYS A 294 -5.72 -21.62 5.83
C LYS A 294 -6.57 -20.58 5.10
N PRO A 295 -6.45 -20.49 3.76
CA PRO A 295 -7.37 -19.71 2.95
C PRO A 295 -8.83 -20.13 3.15
N VAL A 296 -9.75 -19.17 3.02
CA VAL A 296 -11.19 -19.38 3.19
C VAL A 296 -11.92 -19.10 1.88
N GLN A 297 -12.69 -20.07 1.40
CA GLN A 297 -13.64 -19.89 0.30
C GLN A 297 -14.89 -19.19 0.84
N LYS A 298 -15.19 -17.98 0.36
CA LYS A 298 -16.43 -17.28 0.74
C LYS A 298 -17.62 -17.82 -0.05
N SER A 299 -18.68 -18.18 0.66
CA SER A 299 -19.96 -18.54 0.02
C SER A 299 -20.51 -17.31 -0.73
N GLY A 300 -20.85 -17.48 -2.00
CA GLY A 300 -21.27 -16.37 -2.89
C GLY A 300 -20.15 -15.61 -3.56
N GLY A 301 -18.89 -15.98 -3.29
CA GLY A 301 -17.69 -15.33 -3.84
C GLY A 301 -17.27 -14.05 -3.08
N ILE A 302 -16.21 -13.42 -3.56
CA ILE A 302 -15.73 -12.11 -3.10
C ILE A 302 -15.93 -11.12 -4.25
N LYS A 303 -16.77 -10.12 -4.03
CA LYS A 303 -17.17 -9.12 -5.04
C LYS A 303 -16.71 -7.73 -4.66
N VAL A 304 -16.59 -7.45 -3.36
CA VAL A 304 -16.20 -6.14 -2.85
C VAL A 304 -15.08 -6.29 -1.82
N ILE A 305 -13.98 -5.58 -2.09
CA ILE A 305 -12.81 -5.55 -1.21
C ILE A 305 -12.62 -4.11 -0.72
N LEU A 306 -12.51 -3.93 0.60
CA LEU A 306 -12.01 -2.71 1.19
C LEU A 306 -10.51 -2.88 1.44
N ASN A 307 -9.69 -2.03 0.84
CA ASN A 307 -8.24 -2.01 1.03
C ASN A 307 -7.87 -0.81 1.92
N ASN A 308 -7.38 -1.08 3.13
CA ASN A 308 -7.10 -0.09 4.17
C ASN A 308 -5.63 0.30 4.21
#